data_ec7862545527198a00972202cd648706
#
_entry.id   ec7862545527198a00972202cd648706
#
_cell.length_a   1.000
_cell.length_b   1.000
_cell.length_c   1.000
_cell.angle_alpha   90.00
_cell.angle_beta   90.00
_cell.angle_gamma   90.00
#
_symmetry.space_group_name_H-M   'P 1'
#
loop_
_entity.id
_entity.type
_entity.pdbx_description
1 polymer ?
#
loop_
_entity_poly.entity_id
_entity_poly.type
_entity_poly.pdbx_seq_one_letter_code
_entity_poly.pdbx_strand_id
1 'polypeptide(L)'
;MYEIENAAIDHEGTLWSALHEAAPWKDRTLLDLGAGTGFWLSRYTAAEVTFAVEPDARLLEAARARPGSAQVLQGSAEHIPLPDDSVDVVHARFAYFFPHPRWDVRPGLAEVARVLRPDGALVVIDNDTERGQFAELLRASAPSAEQGNDTYARRWWHEAGATTHEVMSSWTFASRADLEAVLRLEFPQALAEGWLAAHPTATSLTYGYLLHVWHPTSAVPAR
;
A
#
# COMPACT_ATOMS: atom_id res chain seq x y z
N MET A 1 -13.39 -8.34 9.01
CA MET A 1 -13.52 -7.58 7.76
C MET A 1 -12.17 -7.35 7.12
N TYR A 2 -11.21 -6.73 7.78
CA TYR A 2 -9.83 -6.49 7.32
C TYR A 2 -9.13 -7.71 6.65
N GLU A 3 -9.29 -8.91 7.23
CA GLU A 3 -8.72 -10.14 6.65
C GLU A 3 -9.40 -10.55 5.33
N ILE A 4 -10.73 -10.36 5.24
CA ILE A 4 -11.49 -10.65 4.00
C ILE A 4 -11.05 -9.72 2.88
N GLU A 5 -10.90 -8.44 3.17
CA GLU A 5 -10.42 -7.42 2.26
C GLU A 5 -9.00 -7.74 1.76
N ASN A 6 -8.06 -7.98 2.68
CA ASN A 6 -6.68 -8.31 2.30
C ASN A 6 -6.58 -9.62 1.51
N ALA A 7 -7.44 -10.61 1.80
CA ALA A 7 -7.48 -11.87 1.06
C ALA A 7 -8.01 -11.70 -0.37
N ALA A 8 -8.84 -10.69 -0.62
CA ALA A 8 -9.41 -10.41 -1.93
C ALA A 8 -8.43 -9.69 -2.86
N ILE A 9 -7.44 -8.96 -2.29
CA ILE A 9 -6.48 -8.17 -3.05
C ILE A 9 -5.56 -9.07 -3.88
N ASP A 10 -5.47 -8.78 -5.18
CA ASP A 10 -4.49 -9.36 -6.10
C ASP A 10 -4.50 -10.90 -6.13
N HIS A 11 -5.67 -11.47 -6.34
CA HIS A 11 -5.86 -12.92 -6.38
C HIS A 11 -4.97 -13.62 -7.43
N GLU A 12 -4.73 -12.96 -8.56
CA GLU A 12 -3.92 -13.48 -9.66
C GLU A 12 -2.41 -13.23 -9.48
N GLY A 13 -2.00 -12.45 -8.48
CA GLY A 13 -0.60 -12.14 -8.18
C GLY A 13 0.05 -11.14 -9.14
N THR A 14 -0.74 -10.37 -9.90
CA THR A 14 -0.22 -9.38 -10.85
C THR A 14 0.48 -8.23 -10.15
N LEU A 15 -0.14 -7.68 -9.08
CA LEU A 15 0.48 -6.65 -8.25
C LEU A 15 1.75 -7.17 -7.59
N TRP A 16 1.71 -8.42 -7.09
CA TRP A 16 2.84 -9.03 -6.41
C TRP A 16 4.05 -9.22 -7.35
N SER A 17 3.79 -9.65 -8.59
CA SER A 17 4.83 -9.76 -9.61
C SER A 17 5.43 -8.41 -9.96
N ALA A 18 4.58 -7.39 -10.16
CA ALA A 18 5.03 -6.03 -10.45
C ALA A 18 5.87 -5.42 -9.31
N LEU A 19 5.49 -5.67 -8.03
CA LEU A 19 6.30 -5.27 -6.88
C LEU A 19 7.68 -5.91 -6.90
N HIS A 20 7.75 -7.21 -7.19
CA HIS A 20 9.01 -7.94 -7.25
C HIS A 20 9.90 -7.48 -8.40
N GLU A 21 9.31 -7.11 -9.54
CA GLU A 21 10.05 -6.53 -10.67
C GLU A 21 10.56 -5.12 -10.37
N ALA A 22 9.75 -4.30 -9.71
CA ALA A 22 10.08 -2.91 -9.39
C ALA A 22 11.21 -2.79 -8.35
N ALA A 23 11.21 -3.62 -7.32
CA ALA A 23 12.24 -3.66 -6.28
C ALA A 23 12.43 -5.11 -5.77
N PRO A 24 13.29 -5.91 -6.39
CA PRO A 24 13.52 -7.29 -5.99
C PRO A 24 14.04 -7.41 -4.55
N TRP A 25 13.40 -8.26 -3.72
CA TRP A 25 13.80 -8.47 -2.32
C TRP A 25 14.37 -9.86 -2.04
N LYS A 26 14.59 -10.69 -3.07
CA LYS A 26 15.20 -12.00 -2.90
C LYS A 26 16.62 -11.85 -2.34
N ASP A 27 16.90 -12.60 -1.26
CA ASP A 27 18.18 -12.59 -0.55
C ASP A 27 18.59 -11.19 -0.03
N ARG A 28 17.59 -10.33 0.28
CA ARG A 28 17.76 -8.95 0.77
C ARG A 28 16.98 -8.72 2.06
N THR A 29 17.29 -7.64 2.76
CA THR A 29 16.53 -7.16 3.92
C THR A 29 15.36 -6.31 3.47
N LEU A 30 14.15 -6.70 3.83
CA LEU A 30 12.90 -5.99 3.51
C LEU A 30 12.23 -5.44 4.77
N LEU A 31 11.71 -4.23 4.68
CA LEU A 31 10.83 -3.61 5.67
C LEU A 31 9.42 -3.44 5.10
N ASP A 32 8.41 -4.02 5.76
CA ASP A 32 6.98 -3.74 5.54
C ASP A 32 6.58 -2.62 6.52
N LEU A 33 6.44 -1.39 6.03
CA LEU A 33 6.17 -0.18 6.81
C LEU A 33 4.67 0.12 6.80
N GLY A 34 4.02 0.05 7.97
CA GLY A 34 2.57 0.04 8.11
C GLY A 34 1.99 -1.35 7.84
N ALA A 35 2.59 -2.36 8.46
CA ALA A 35 2.27 -3.77 8.18
C ALA A 35 0.85 -4.20 8.61
N GLY A 36 0.15 -3.38 9.38
CA GLY A 36 -1.19 -3.69 9.88
C GLY A 36 -1.21 -4.99 10.71
N THR A 37 -2.11 -5.90 10.38
CA THR A 37 -2.17 -7.23 11.00
C THR A 37 -1.08 -8.19 10.51
N GLY A 38 -0.15 -7.75 9.67
CA GLY A 38 0.89 -8.58 9.10
C GLY A 38 0.39 -9.61 8.07
N PHE A 39 -0.78 -9.36 7.46
CA PHE A 39 -1.38 -10.30 6.50
C PHE A 39 -0.43 -10.69 5.36
N TRP A 40 0.37 -9.73 4.86
CA TRP A 40 1.27 -9.94 3.74
C TRP A 40 2.64 -10.50 4.11
N LEU A 41 3.00 -10.57 5.40
CA LEU A 41 4.32 -11.00 5.84
C LEU A 41 4.71 -12.40 5.34
N SER A 42 3.73 -13.30 5.21
CA SER A 42 3.95 -14.65 4.68
C SER A 42 4.34 -14.67 3.19
N ARG A 43 4.19 -13.58 2.46
CA ARG A 43 4.56 -13.46 1.05
C ARG A 43 6.03 -13.07 0.85
N TYR A 44 6.70 -12.53 1.89
CA TYR A 44 8.10 -12.07 1.80
C TYR A 44 9.15 -13.18 2.05
N THR A 45 8.77 -14.45 1.85
CA THR A 45 9.63 -15.61 2.15
C THR A 45 10.93 -15.68 1.35
N ALA A 46 11.04 -14.94 0.25
CA ALA A 46 12.28 -14.84 -0.53
C ALA A 46 13.28 -13.82 0.06
N ALA A 47 12.87 -12.96 0.99
CA ALA A 47 13.76 -12.06 1.68
C ALA A 47 14.67 -12.84 2.65
N GLU A 48 15.92 -12.39 2.81
CA GLU A 48 16.82 -12.93 3.83
C GLU A 48 16.33 -12.56 5.24
N VAL A 49 15.96 -11.29 5.42
CA VAL A 49 15.38 -10.75 6.66
C VAL A 49 14.15 -9.91 6.33
N THR A 50 13.09 -10.12 7.08
CA THR A 50 11.88 -9.29 6.99
C THR A 50 11.64 -8.57 8.32
N PHE A 51 11.58 -7.24 8.26
CA PHE A 51 11.08 -6.40 9.34
C PHE A 51 9.65 -5.95 9.01
N ALA A 52 8.83 -5.74 10.05
CA ALA A 52 7.51 -5.14 9.94
C ALA A 52 7.38 -4.05 11.00
N VAL A 53 6.93 -2.86 10.61
CA VAL A 53 6.70 -1.74 11.52
C VAL A 53 5.23 -1.36 11.50
N GLU A 54 4.62 -1.25 12.70
CA GLU A 54 3.21 -0.91 12.88
C GLU A 54 3.03 -0.04 14.14
N PRO A 55 2.34 1.13 14.05
CA PRO A 55 2.13 2.00 15.21
C PRO A 55 0.98 1.56 16.12
N ASP A 56 -0.11 0.98 15.59
CA ASP A 56 -1.26 0.56 16.39
C ASP A 56 -0.94 -0.73 17.16
N ALA A 57 -0.98 -0.64 18.50
CA ALA A 57 -0.63 -1.76 19.37
C ALA A 57 -1.50 -3.02 19.16
N ARG A 58 -2.77 -2.85 18.75
CA ARG A 58 -3.68 -3.98 18.52
C ARG A 58 -3.36 -4.70 17.21
N LEU A 59 -3.04 -3.94 16.15
CA LEU A 59 -2.61 -4.49 14.87
C LEU A 59 -1.23 -5.14 15.00
N LEU A 60 -0.34 -4.52 15.77
CA LEU A 60 0.99 -5.04 16.10
C LEU A 60 0.91 -6.43 16.80
N GLU A 61 0.00 -6.59 17.77
CA GLU A 61 -0.21 -7.90 18.42
C GLU A 61 -0.69 -8.95 17.43
N ALA A 62 -1.62 -8.60 16.54
CA ALA A 62 -2.08 -9.49 15.48
C ALA A 62 -0.96 -9.89 14.52
N ALA A 63 -0.11 -8.93 14.12
CA ALA A 63 1.05 -9.17 13.27
C ALA A 63 2.07 -10.12 13.93
N ARG A 64 2.35 -9.92 15.22
CA ARG A 64 3.25 -10.79 16.01
C ARG A 64 2.73 -12.21 16.19
N ALA A 65 1.42 -12.38 16.18
CA ALA A 65 0.79 -13.71 16.29
C ALA A 65 0.84 -14.51 14.98
N ARG A 66 1.21 -13.88 13.86
CA ARG A 66 1.31 -14.59 12.59
C ARG A 66 2.52 -15.50 12.54
N PRO A 67 2.37 -16.70 11.96
CA PRO A 67 3.51 -17.59 11.76
C PRO A 67 4.49 -16.98 10.75
N GLY A 68 5.78 -17.12 11.01
CA GLY A 68 6.84 -16.65 10.12
C GLY A 68 8.06 -16.13 10.88
N SER A 69 9.08 -15.71 10.13
CA SER A 69 10.34 -15.21 10.66
C SER A 69 10.45 -13.69 10.72
N ALA A 70 9.38 -12.97 10.35
CA ALA A 70 9.39 -11.51 10.35
C ALA A 70 9.55 -10.93 11.78
N GLN A 71 10.41 -9.94 11.91
CA GLN A 71 10.60 -9.20 13.16
C GLN A 71 9.64 -8.02 13.21
N VAL A 72 8.63 -8.11 14.08
CA VAL A 72 7.54 -7.13 14.18
C VAL A 72 7.84 -6.13 15.29
N LEU A 73 8.02 -4.85 14.92
CA LEU A 73 8.45 -3.75 15.76
C LEU A 73 7.36 -2.68 15.85
N GLN A 74 7.24 -2.01 17.00
CA GLN A 74 6.38 -0.85 17.15
C GLN A 74 7.10 0.41 16.67
N GLY A 75 6.47 1.18 15.79
CA GLY A 75 7.03 2.42 15.26
C GLY A 75 6.09 3.06 14.23
N SER A 76 6.53 4.15 13.64
CA SER A 76 5.82 4.86 12.57
C SER A 76 6.76 5.20 11.41
N ALA A 77 6.24 5.78 10.34
CA ALA A 77 7.08 6.24 9.23
C ALA A 77 8.06 7.34 9.67
N GLU A 78 7.68 8.18 10.62
CA GLU A 78 8.50 9.27 11.15
C GLU A 78 9.46 8.81 12.26
N HIS A 79 9.35 7.55 12.68
CA HIS A 79 10.20 6.96 13.71
C HIS A 79 10.34 5.44 13.50
N ILE A 80 11.23 5.06 12.61
CA ILE A 80 11.50 3.66 12.26
C ILE A 80 12.56 3.11 13.24
N PRO A 81 12.24 2.07 14.05
CA PRO A 81 13.13 1.56 15.08
C PRO A 81 14.20 0.59 14.50
N LEU A 82 14.86 1.02 13.45
CA LEU A 82 15.95 0.29 12.78
C LEU A 82 17.18 1.18 12.65
N PRO A 83 18.40 0.62 12.61
CA PRO A 83 19.63 1.36 12.35
C PRO A 83 19.65 2.03 10.97
N ASP A 84 20.54 3.00 10.81
CA ASP A 84 20.89 3.55 9.49
C ASP A 84 21.42 2.45 8.58
N ASP A 85 21.20 2.57 7.27
CA ASP A 85 21.73 1.67 6.23
C ASP A 85 21.47 0.17 6.52
N SER A 86 20.30 -0.16 7.06
CA SER A 86 19.99 -1.52 7.53
C SER A 86 19.08 -2.32 6.61
N VAL A 87 18.33 -1.67 5.70
CA VAL A 87 17.37 -2.33 4.81
C VAL A 87 17.64 -2.03 3.34
N ASP A 88 17.28 -2.97 2.47
CA ASP A 88 17.46 -2.85 1.02
C ASP A 88 16.17 -2.39 0.33
N VAL A 89 15.02 -2.83 0.84
CA VAL A 89 13.70 -2.54 0.24
C VAL A 89 12.73 -2.16 1.35
N VAL A 90 12.00 -1.06 1.16
CA VAL A 90 10.88 -0.67 2.00
C VAL A 90 9.60 -0.74 1.17
N HIS A 91 8.60 -1.47 1.62
CA HIS A 91 7.25 -1.41 1.10
C HIS A 91 6.36 -0.61 2.05
N ALA A 92 5.57 0.34 1.53
CA ALA A 92 4.51 1.02 2.25
C ALA A 92 3.21 0.87 1.46
N ARG A 93 2.30 0.04 1.96
CA ARG A 93 1.09 -0.33 1.27
C ARG A 93 -0.12 0.33 1.91
N PHE A 94 -0.74 1.26 1.18
CA PHE A 94 -1.89 2.05 1.66
C PHE A 94 -1.64 2.67 3.04
N ALA A 95 -0.41 3.13 3.25
CA ALA A 95 0.05 3.68 4.52
C ALA A 95 1.02 4.85 4.30
N TYR A 96 0.92 5.89 5.11
CA TYR A 96 1.80 7.04 5.29
C TYR A 96 2.00 7.98 4.10
N PHE A 97 2.46 7.49 2.95
CA PHE A 97 3.02 8.32 1.88
C PHE A 97 1.98 8.72 0.84
N PHE A 98 0.95 9.43 1.31
CA PHE A 98 -0.08 10.07 0.46
C PHE A 98 0.18 11.58 0.40
N PRO A 99 1.01 12.09 -0.54
CA PRO A 99 1.31 13.52 -0.62
C PRO A 99 0.03 14.35 -0.77
N HIS A 100 -0.07 15.40 0.04
CA HIS A 100 -1.26 16.23 0.09
C HIS A 100 -0.90 17.67 0.47
N PRO A 101 -1.59 18.71 -0.04
CA PRO A 101 -1.28 20.10 0.27
C PRO A 101 -1.36 20.48 1.76
N ARG A 102 -2.10 19.70 2.58
CA ARG A 102 -2.36 19.97 4.00
C ARG A 102 -1.44 19.27 4.98
N TRP A 103 -0.70 18.24 4.56
CA TRP A 103 0.26 17.53 5.42
C TRP A 103 1.55 17.18 4.69
N ASP A 104 2.58 16.91 5.47
CA ASP A 104 3.94 16.73 4.99
C ASP A 104 4.39 15.27 5.15
N VAL A 105 4.71 14.60 4.06
CA VAL A 105 5.22 13.22 4.07
C VAL A 105 6.75 13.16 4.20
N ARG A 106 7.46 14.30 4.12
CA ARG A 106 8.93 14.36 4.11
C ARG A 106 9.60 13.87 5.39
N PRO A 107 9.04 14.07 6.61
CA PRO A 107 9.63 13.48 7.82
C PRO A 107 9.72 11.95 7.74
N GLY A 108 8.68 11.29 7.26
CA GLY A 108 8.70 9.83 7.04
C GLY A 108 9.68 9.42 5.94
N LEU A 109 9.77 10.18 4.84
CA LEU A 109 10.76 9.91 3.79
C LEU A 109 12.20 10.09 4.27
N ALA A 110 12.46 11.03 5.16
CA ALA A 110 13.78 11.21 5.77
C ALA A 110 14.18 9.98 6.62
N GLU A 111 13.23 9.41 7.38
CA GLU A 111 13.46 8.17 8.14
C GLU A 111 13.66 6.97 7.20
N VAL A 112 12.85 6.86 6.15
CA VAL A 112 13.05 5.82 5.13
C VAL A 112 14.43 5.96 4.48
N ALA A 113 14.84 7.18 4.11
CA ALA A 113 16.17 7.44 3.55
C ALA A 113 17.29 7.06 4.53
N ARG A 114 17.10 7.29 5.84
CA ARG A 114 18.07 6.93 6.87
C ARG A 114 18.26 5.42 6.98
N VAL A 115 17.19 4.64 6.95
CA VAL A 115 17.28 3.17 7.14
C VAL A 115 17.62 2.44 5.86
N LEU A 116 17.38 3.01 4.68
CA LEU A 116 17.74 2.41 3.40
C LEU A 116 19.25 2.44 3.17
N ARG A 117 19.79 1.33 2.69
CA ARG A 117 21.14 1.29 2.12
C ARG A 117 21.25 2.17 0.87
N PRO A 118 22.46 2.58 0.45
CA PRO A 118 22.66 3.51 -0.66
C PRO A 118 21.94 3.13 -1.97
N ASP A 119 21.83 1.83 -2.27
CA ASP A 119 21.15 1.31 -3.48
C ASP A 119 19.74 0.78 -3.17
N GLY A 120 19.20 1.14 -2.02
CA GLY A 120 17.88 0.70 -1.57
C GLY A 120 16.75 1.47 -2.25
N ALA A 121 15.54 0.92 -2.14
CA ALA A 121 14.34 1.51 -2.72
C ALA A 121 13.15 1.49 -1.75
N LEU A 122 12.36 2.58 -1.77
CA LEU A 122 11.00 2.60 -1.24
C LEU A 122 10.02 2.32 -2.38
N VAL A 123 9.09 1.39 -2.18
CA VAL A 123 7.93 1.21 -3.04
C VAL A 123 6.67 1.56 -2.26
N VAL A 124 6.03 2.64 -2.66
CA VAL A 124 4.71 3.01 -2.14
C VAL A 124 3.63 2.41 -3.04
N ILE A 125 2.71 1.69 -2.44
CA ILE A 125 1.58 1.06 -3.12
C ILE A 125 0.34 1.87 -2.79
N ASP A 126 -0.22 2.52 -3.81
CA ASP A 126 -1.38 3.40 -3.71
C ASP A 126 -2.48 2.98 -4.67
N ASN A 127 -3.68 3.54 -4.49
CA ASN A 127 -4.80 3.33 -5.39
C ASN A 127 -4.59 4.05 -6.72
N ASP A 128 -4.89 3.37 -7.82
CA ASP A 128 -5.12 4.07 -9.07
C ASP A 128 -6.56 4.58 -9.09
N THR A 129 -6.73 5.88 -9.03
CA THR A 129 -8.04 6.53 -9.03
C THR A 129 -8.57 6.83 -10.42
N GLU A 130 -7.83 6.47 -11.46
CA GLU A 130 -8.24 6.73 -12.86
C GLU A 130 -8.81 5.48 -13.54
N ARG A 131 -8.32 4.29 -13.19
CA ARG A 131 -8.62 3.06 -13.92
C ARG A 131 -9.23 1.96 -13.05
N GLY A 132 -10.20 1.26 -13.62
CA GLY A 132 -10.89 0.13 -12.99
C GLY A 132 -12.16 0.53 -12.24
N GLN A 133 -12.97 -0.47 -11.91
CA GLN A 133 -14.25 -0.30 -11.25
C GLN A 133 -14.09 0.24 -9.82
N PHE A 134 -13.01 -0.12 -9.14
CA PHE A 134 -12.71 0.44 -7.81
C PHE A 134 -12.43 1.95 -7.89
N ALA A 135 -11.70 2.39 -8.91
CA ALA A 135 -11.44 3.81 -9.16
C ALA A 135 -12.74 4.60 -9.44
N GLU A 136 -13.71 4.01 -10.15
CA GLU A 136 -15.03 4.61 -10.38
C GLU A 136 -15.77 4.83 -9.05
N LEU A 137 -15.75 3.84 -8.15
CA LEU A 137 -16.33 3.94 -6.82
C LEU A 137 -15.62 4.99 -5.96
N LEU A 138 -14.29 5.03 -5.96
CA LEU A 138 -13.52 6.05 -5.23
C LEU A 138 -13.89 7.45 -5.69
N ARG A 139 -13.87 7.73 -7.00
CA ARG A 139 -14.24 9.06 -7.54
C ARG A 139 -15.68 9.45 -7.22
N ALA A 140 -16.60 8.50 -7.24
CA ALA A 140 -18.01 8.76 -6.90
C ALA A 140 -18.23 9.00 -5.40
N SER A 141 -17.35 8.46 -4.54
CA SER A 141 -17.42 8.63 -3.07
C SER A 141 -16.68 9.86 -2.57
N ALA A 142 -15.70 10.36 -3.34
CA ALA A 142 -14.85 11.47 -2.91
C ALA A 142 -15.66 12.77 -2.73
N PRO A 143 -15.54 13.46 -1.59
CA PRO A 143 -16.04 14.83 -1.46
C PRO A 143 -15.44 15.73 -2.53
N SER A 144 -16.22 16.70 -3.02
CA SER A 144 -15.75 17.63 -4.06
C SER A 144 -14.47 18.41 -3.68
N ALA A 145 -14.24 18.62 -2.38
CA ALA A 145 -13.04 19.26 -1.85
C ALA A 145 -11.75 18.39 -1.95
N GLU A 146 -11.90 17.11 -2.19
CA GLU A 146 -10.78 16.14 -2.29
C GLU A 146 -10.54 15.67 -3.74
N GLN A 147 -11.42 16.08 -4.67
CA GLN A 147 -11.22 15.78 -6.08
C GLN A 147 -9.95 16.48 -6.60
N GLY A 148 -9.06 15.69 -7.23
CA GLY A 148 -7.78 16.19 -7.76
C GLY A 148 -6.58 16.02 -6.82
N ASN A 149 -6.75 15.50 -5.60
CA ASN A 149 -5.63 15.16 -4.72
C ASN A 149 -4.71 14.12 -5.34
N ASP A 150 -5.25 13.20 -6.12
CA ASP A 150 -4.49 12.15 -6.80
C ASP A 150 -3.56 12.73 -7.88
N THR A 151 -4.04 13.70 -8.65
CA THR A 151 -3.20 14.44 -9.60
C THR A 151 -2.06 15.17 -8.87
N TYR A 152 -2.34 15.70 -7.67
CA TYR A 152 -1.32 16.30 -6.82
C TYR A 152 -0.30 15.24 -6.37
N ALA A 153 -0.74 14.10 -5.86
CA ALA A 153 0.13 13.02 -5.39
C ALA A 153 1.01 12.46 -6.52
N ARG A 154 0.45 12.17 -7.69
CA ARG A 154 1.21 11.71 -8.88
C ARG A 154 2.29 12.72 -9.28
N ARG A 155 1.94 14.02 -9.36
CA ARG A 155 2.89 15.07 -9.68
C ARG A 155 3.99 15.18 -8.63
N TRP A 156 3.62 15.13 -7.35
CA TRP A 156 4.56 15.21 -6.24
C TRP A 156 5.59 14.07 -6.29
N TRP A 157 5.14 12.84 -6.52
CA TRP A 157 6.05 11.69 -6.67
C TRP A 157 6.96 11.82 -7.89
N HIS A 158 6.44 12.31 -9.00
CA HIS A 158 7.25 12.60 -10.18
C HIS A 158 8.33 13.66 -9.89
N GLU A 159 7.96 14.76 -9.21
CA GLU A 159 8.88 15.81 -8.78
C GLU A 159 9.90 15.32 -7.75
N ALA A 160 9.52 14.35 -6.91
CA ALA A 160 10.43 13.64 -5.99
C ALA A 160 11.40 12.68 -6.71
N GLY A 161 11.29 12.52 -8.02
CA GLY A 161 12.14 11.63 -8.82
C GLY A 161 11.74 10.16 -8.73
N ALA A 162 10.53 9.84 -8.26
CA ALA A 162 10.02 8.48 -8.27
C ALA A 162 9.59 8.04 -9.67
N THR A 163 9.82 6.77 -9.99
CA THR A 163 9.21 6.11 -11.14
C THR A 163 7.87 5.53 -10.72
N THR A 164 6.80 5.80 -11.48
CA THR A 164 5.47 5.27 -11.20
C THR A 164 5.11 4.17 -12.19
N HIS A 165 4.78 2.99 -11.69
CA HIS A 165 4.25 1.87 -12.46
C HIS A 165 2.76 1.74 -12.20
N GLU A 166 1.99 1.56 -13.27
CA GLU A 166 0.54 1.38 -13.21
C GLU A 166 0.20 -0.10 -13.39
N VAL A 167 -0.44 -0.69 -12.39
CA VAL A 167 -0.75 -2.12 -12.35
C VAL A 167 -2.26 -2.31 -12.28
N MET A 168 -2.83 -3.04 -13.24
CA MET A 168 -4.22 -3.44 -13.17
C MET A 168 -4.33 -4.87 -12.63
N SER A 169 -5.08 -5.02 -11.55
CA SER A 169 -5.38 -6.29 -10.91
C SER A 169 -6.88 -6.34 -10.54
N SER A 170 -7.24 -7.10 -9.54
CA SER A 170 -8.62 -7.27 -9.10
C SER A 170 -8.74 -7.35 -7.60
N TRP A 171 -9.93 -7.03 -7.10
CA TRP A 171 -10.46 -7.52 -5.84
C TRP A 171 -11.35 -8.72 -6.15
N THR A 172 -10.95 -9.90 -5.71
CA THR A 172 -11.68 -11.17 -5.96
C THR A 172 -12.00 -11.82 -4.64
N PHE A 173 -13.28 -11.84 -4.29
CA PHE A 173 -13.79 -12.35 -3.03
C PHE A 173 -14.18 -13.82 -3.12
N ALA A 174 -14.05 -14.56 -2.01
CA ALA A 174 -14.42 -15.95 -1.93
C ALA A 174 -15.95 -16.16 -2.10
N SER A 175 -16.74 -15.15 -1.74
CA SER A 175 -18.19 -15.17 -1.90
C SER A 175 -18.76 -13.81 -2.24
N ARG A 176 -19.99 -13.82 -2.79
CA ARG A 176 -20.77 -12.59 -3.01
C ARG A 176 -21.03 -11.85 -1.69
N ALA A 177 -21.30 -12.56 -0.62
CA ALA A 177 -21.55 -11.96 0.68
C ALA A 177 -20.34 -11.20 1.22
N ASP A 178 -19.12 -11.69 0.98
CA ASP A 178 -17.89 -11.02 1.36
C ASP A 178 -17.69 -9.72 0.57
N LEU A 179 -17.90 -9.76 -0.77
CA LEU A 179 -17.85 -8.57 -1.60
C LEU A 179 -18.87 -7.52 -1.14
N GLU A 180 -20.11 -7.91 -0.89
CA GLU A 180 -21.15 -7.01 -0.40
C GLU A 180 -20.76 -6.36 0.94
N ALA A 181 -20.25 -7.17 1.88
CA ALA A 181 -19.87 -6.70 3.19
C ALA A 181 -18.71 -5.68 3.12
N VAL A 182 -17.72 -5.92 2.26
CA VAL A 182 -16.58 -5.01 2.09
C VAL A 182 -17.01 -3.74 1.36
N LEU A 183 -17.78 -3.82 0.27
CA LEU A 183 -18.24 -2.63 -0.43
C LEU A 183 -19.10 -1.71 0.46
N ARG A 184 -19.97 -2.28 1.32
CA ARG A 184 -20.76 -1.50 2.28
C ARG A 184 -19.92 -0.88 3.40
N LEU A 185 -18.75 -1.43 3.68
CA LEU A 185 -17.80 -0.85 4.65
C LEU A 185 -17.02 0.30 4.03
N GLU A 186 -16.52 0.13 2.81
CA GLU A 186 -15.60 1.06 2.15
C GLU A 186 -16.30 2.26 1.52
N PHE A 187 -17.57 2.11 1.09
CA PHE A 187 -18.25 3.13 0.31
C PHE A 187 -19.58 3.58 0.94
N PRO A 188 -20.03 4.82 0.66
CA PRO A 188 -21.36 5.27 1.05
C PRO A 188 -22.45 4.28 0.62
N GLN A 189 -23.40 4.00 1.49
CA GLN A 189 -24.41 2.97 1.30
C GLN A 189 -25.12 3.06 -0.06
N ALA A 190 -25.56 4.24 -0.49
CA ALA A 190 -26.26 4.40 -1.76
C ALA A 190 -25.38 4.02 -2.97
N LEU A 191 -24.06 4.29 -2.90
CA LEU A 191 -23.11 3.96 -3.95
C LEU A 191 -22.85 2.46 -4.00
N ALA A 192 -22.60 1.85 -2.84
CA ALA A 192 -22.40 0.40 -2.73
C ALA A 192 -23.63 -0.38 -3.23
N GLU A 193 -24.83 -0.01 -2.79
CA GLU A 193 -26.07 -0.66 -3.25
C GLU A 193 -26.34 -0.47 -4.74
N GLY A 194 -26.05 0.73 -5.28
CA GLY A 194 -26.16 0.99 -6.72
C GLY A 194 -25.24 0.11 -7.54
N TRP A 195 -23.96 -0.02 -7.13
CA TRP A 195 -23.01 -0.88 -7.80
C TRP A 195 -23.41 -2.37 -7.71
N LEU A 196 -23.84 -2.83 -6.51
CA LEU A 196 -24.28 -4.19 -6.27
C LEU A 196 -25.51 -4.57 -7.11
N ALA A 197 -26.46 -3.65 -7.27
CA ALA A 197 -27.64 -3.84 -8.10
C ALA A 197 -27.29 -3.95 -9.60
N ALA A 198 -26.31 -3.13 -10.06
CA ALA A 198 -25.84 -3.18 -11.45
C ALA A 198 -25.01 -4.44 -11.76
N HIS A 199 -24.44 -5.09 -10.73
CA HIS A 199 -23.58 -6.27 -10.88
C HIS A 199 -24.08 -7.45 -10.00
N PRO A 200 -25.26 -8.03 -10.25
CA PRO A 200 -25.95 -8.95 -9.32
C PRO A 200 -25.21 -10.27 -9.08
N THR A 201 -24.35 -10.68 -9.99
CA THR A 201 -23.60 -11.96 -9.92
C THR A 201 -22.11 -11.79 -9.67
N ALA A 202 -21.62 -10.56 -9.59
CA ALA A 202 -20.19 -10.31 -9.42
C ALA A 202 -19.68 -10.78 -8.04
N THR A 203 -18.52 -11.38 -8.02
CA THR A 203 -17.70 -11.67 -6.84
C THR A 203 -16.35 -10.97 -6.90
N SER A 204 -16.10 -10.20 -7.94
CA SER A 204 -14.87 -9.45 -8.17
C SER A 204 -15.15 -8.12 -8.82
N LEU A 205 -14.18 -7.20 -8.70
CA LEU A 205 -14.11 -5.95 -9.46
C LEU A 205 -12.66 -5.65 -9.82
N THR A 206 -12.48 -4.92 -10.93
CA THR A 206 -11.14 -4.49 -11.36
C THR A 206 -10.60 -3.41 -10.44
N TYR A 207 -9.32 -3.56 -10.04
CA TYR A 207 -8.66 -2.67 -9.12
C TYR A 207 -7.28 -2.28 -9.66
N GLY A 208 -7.08 -1.00 -9.93
CA GLY A 208 -5.81 -0.43 -10.36
C GLY A 208 -4.96 0.01 -9.17
N TYR A 209 -3.66 -0.22 -9.27
CA TYR A 209 -2.66 0.19 -8.29
C TYR A 209 -1.60 1.07 -8.95
N LEU A 210 -1.04 1.98 -8.15
CA LEU A 210 0.16 2.75 -8.47
C LEU A 210 1.30 2.27 -7.59
N LEU A 211 2.43 1.95 -8.21
CA LEU A 211 3.66 1.67 -7.51
C LEU A 211 4.61 2.83 -7.74
N HIS A 212 4.81 3.65 -6.71
CA HIS A 212 5.82 4.72 -6.74
C HIS A 212 7.14 4.17 -6.19
N VAL A 213 8.12 3.99 -7.08
CA VAL A 213 9.48 3.53 -6.71
C VAL A 213 10.37 4.74 -6.53
N TRP A 214 10.83 4.94 -5.31
CA TRP A 214 11.68 6.07 -4.94
C TRP A 214 13.01 5.61 -4.35
N HIS A 215 14.10 6.31 -4.73
CA HIS A 215 15.45 6.10 -4.21
C HIS A 215 15.92 7.32 -3.42
N PRO A 216 16.61 7.17 -2.26
CA PRO A 216 17.01 8.29 -1.40
C PRO A 216 17.89 9.35 -2.05
N THR A 217 18.58 9.02 -3.15
CA THR A 217 19.42 9.96 -3.92
C THR A 217 18.60 10.97 -4.73
N SER A 218 17.29 10.75 -4.86
CA SER A 218 16.38 11.65 -5.56
C SER A 218 16.05 12.87 -4.69
N ALA A 219 15.94 14.04 -5.31
CA ALA A 219 15.56 15.26 -4.60
C ALA A 219 14.09 15.15 -4.13
N VAL A 220 13.84 15.48 -2.86
CA VAL A 220 12.47 15.60 -2.35
C VAL A 220 11.96 17.02 -2.65
N PRO A 221 10.76 17.21 -3.22
CA PRO A 221 10.21 18.51 -3.55
C PRO A 221 10.16 19.44 -2.32
N ALA A 222 10.48 20.72 -2.54
CA ALA A 222 10.17 21.76 -1.56
C ALA A 222 8.63 21.90 -1.41
N ARG A 223 8.17 22.48 -0.30
CA ARG A 223 6.73 22.75 -0.11
C ARG A 223 6.18 23.68 -1.18
#